data_ca79fd066225886d23d4145a0d105321
#
_entry.id   ca79fd066225886d23d4145a0d105321
#
_cell.length_a   1.000
_cell.length_b   1.000
_cell.length_c   1.000
_cell.angle_alpha   90.00
_cell.angle_beta   90.00
_cell.angle_gamma   90.00
#
_symmetry.space_group_name_H-M   'P 1'
#
loop_
_entity.id
_entity.type
_entity.pdbx_description
1 polymer ?
#
loop_
_entity_poly.entity_id
_entity_poly.type
_entity_poly.pdbx_seq_one_letter_code
_entity_poly.pdbx_strand_id
1 'polypeptide(L)'
;LHSFPTRRSSDLPDVVINVIDASNLERNLYLTAQLIDMDVRMVIALNMYDELERHGNKFDHESLAKMIGAPIIPTVSKTGFGIEDLFNRVIKVYEEEDPVIRHIHINYGESLEKGISNVRKTLKNSVDIPKSLSKRYLSIKLLEGDREIETFIKTLPGAETIFQERDRNTALIEKLLQED
;
A
#
# COMPACT_ATOMS: atom_id res chain seq x y z
N LEU A 1 -8.07 -8.96 -14.78
CA LEU A 1 -7.97 -10.14 -13.90
C LEU A 1 -6.54 -10.17 -13.35
N HIS A 2 -6.29 -9.49 -12.25
CA HIS A 2 -5.02 -9.59 -11.54
C HIS A 2 -5.20 -10.65 -10.47
N SER A 3 -4.72 -11.86 -10.76
CA SER A 3 -4.63 -12.91 -9.74
C SER A 3 -3.68 -12.43 -8.65
N PHE A 4 -4.16 -12.48 -7.41
CA PHE A 4 -3.31 -12.31 -6.24
C PHE A 4 -2.10 -13.25 -6.37
N PRO A 5 -0.88 -12.80 -6.08
CA PRO A 5 0.29 -13.65 -6.24
C PRO A 5 0.24 -14.80 -5.23
N THR A 6 -0.37 -15.91 -5.65
CA THR A 6 -0.25 -17.23 -4.98
C THR A 6 1.13 -17.84 -5.20
N ARG A 7 2.03 -17.05 -5.82
CA ARG A 7 3.38 -17.47 -6.19
C ARG A 7 4.35 -17.34 -5.02
N ARG A 8 5.44 -18.10 -5.12
CA ARG A 8 6.49 -18.20 -4.10
C ARG A 8 7.02 -16.80 -3.71
N SER A 9 7.55 -16.68 -2.49
CA SER A 9 8.19 -15.46 -1.95
C SER A 9 9.21 -14.77 -2.88
N SER A 10 9.73 -15.51 -3.88
CA SER A 10 10.63 -15.03 -4.93
C SER A 10 9.97 -14.25 -6.07
N ASP A 11 8.62 -14.17 -6.10
CA ASP A 11 7.88 -13.61 -7.23
C ASP A 11 7.40 -12.17 -6.99
N LEU A 12 7.66 -11.60 -5.82
CA LEU A 12 7.37 -10.19 -5.54
C LEU A 12 8.51 -9.32 -6.05
N PRO A 13 8.20 -8.15 -6.62
CA PRO A 13 9.23 -7.21 -7.04
C PRO A 13 9.98 -6.66 -5.83
N ASP A 14 11.28 -6.43 -5.99
CA ASP A 14 12.11 -5.83 -4.94
C ASP A 14 11.77 -4.35 -4.72
N VAL A 15 11.44 -3.63 -5.80
CA VAL A 15 11.01 -2.23 -5.78
C VAL A 15 9.88 -2.02 -6.80
N VAL A 16 8.88 -1.26 -6.42
CA VAL A 16 7.76 -0.88 -7.29
C VAL A 16 7.92 0.58 -7.74
N ILE A 17 7.80 0.85 -9.02
CA ILE A 17 7.63 2.21 -9.53
C ILE A 17 6.13 2.47 -9.64
N ASN A 18 5.63 3.35 -8.78
CA ASN A 18 4.23 3.80 -8.83
C ASN A 18 4.14 5.07 -9.66
N VAL A 19 3.59 4.97 -10.87
CA VAL A 19 3.43 6.12 -11.77
C VAL A 19 2.09 6.78 -11.48
N ILE A 20 2.13 8.04 -11.03
CA ILE A 20 0.94 8.83 -10.71
C ILE A 20 0.89 10.08 -11.59
N ASP A 21 -0.32 10.48 -11.91
CA ASP A 21 -0.60 11.69 -12.68
C ASP A 21 -0.64 12.91 -11.76
N ALA A 22 0.24 13.88 -12.01
CA ALA A 22 0.34 15.12 -11.22
C ALA A 22 -0.92 15.97 -11.30
N SER A 23 -1.70 15.86 -12.38
CA SER A 23 -2.95 16.62 -12.56
C SER A 23 -4.14 15.98 -11.83
N ASN A 24 -4.02 14.72 -11.36
CA ASN A 24 -5.10 13.96 -10.71
C ASN A 24 -4.59 13.16 -9.50
N LEU A 25 -3.97 13.86 -8.56
CA LEU A 25 -3.31 13.23 -7.40
C LEU A 25 -4.27 12.44 -6.51
N GLU A 26 -5.44 13.00 -6.19
CA GLU A 26 -6.39 12.40 -5.26
C GLU A 26 -6.74 10.96 -5.67
N ARG A 27 -7.09 10.76 -6.92
CA ARG A 27 -7.42 9.44 -7.46
C ARG A 27 -6.24 8.48 -7.44
N ASN A 28 -5.04 8.99 -7.74
CA ASN A 28 -3.83 8.16 -7.84
C ASN A 28 -3.27 7.79 -6.45
N LEU A 29 -3.49 8.63 -5.43
CA LEU A 29 -3.05 8.35 -4.07
C LEU A 29 -3.79 7.16 -3.44
N TYR A 30 -4.96 6.78 -3.93
CA TYR A 30 -5.64 5.57 -3.48
C TYR A 30 -4.80 4.30 -3.68
N LEU A 31 -4.22 4.13 -4.88
CA LEU A 31 -3.30 3.00 -5.13
C LEU A 31 -2.03 3.11 -4.29
N THR A 32 -1.52 4.33 -4.12
CA THR A 32 -0.35 4.58 -3.25
C THR A 32 -0.62 4.12 -1.81
N ALA A 33 -1.81 4.39 -1.28
CA ALA A 33 -2.22 3.94 0.05
C ALA A 33 -2.21 2.40 0.16
N GLN A 34 -2.73 1.71 -0.84
CA GLN A 34 -2.69 0.25 -0.86
C GLN A 34 -1.26 -0.31 -0.90
N LEU A 35 -0.37 0.31 -1.67
CA LEU A 35 1.04 -0.09 -1.73
C LEU A 35 1.76 0.14 -0.39
N ILE A 36 1.42 1.20 0.33
CA ILE A 36 1.90 1.45 1.70
C ILE A 36 1.45 0.33 2.65
N ASP A 37 0.17 -0.06 2.61
CA ASP A 37 -0.34 -1.13 3.47
C ASP A 37 0.23 -2.51 3.12
N MET A 38 0.59 -2.72 1.84
CA MET A 38 1.32 -3.92 1.41
C MET A 38 2.76 -3.96 1.92
N ASP A 39 3.28 -2.84 2.44
CA ASP A 39 4.65 -2.69 2.94
C ASP A 39 5.71 -2.99 1.87
N VAL A 40 5.43 -2.60 0.62
CA VAL A 40 6.37 -2.75 -0.50
C VAL A 40 7.27 -1.53 -0.62
N ARG A 41 8.54 -1.75 -0.97
CA ARG A 41 9.43 -0.64 -1.31
C ARG A 41 8.98 -0.02 -2.62
N MET A 42 8.81 1.30 -2.65
CA MET A 42 8.37 1.98 -3.86
C MET A 42 9.08 3.31 -4.09
N VAL A 43 9.13 3.69 -5.37
CA VAL A 43 9.46 5.03 -5.84
C VAL A 43 8.26 5.55 -6.60
N ILE A 44 7.86 6.79 -6.34
CA ILE A 44 6.73 7.41 -7.02
C ILE A 44 7.26 8.27 -8.16
N ALA A 45 6.85 7.95 -9.38
CA ALA A 45 7.05 8.82 -10.56
C ALA A 45 5.86 9.76 -10.68
N LEU A 46 6.05 11.04 -10.35
CA LEU A 46 5.02 12.07 -10.48
C LEU A 46 5.04 12.60 -11.92
N ASN A 47 4.28 11.92 -12.77
CA ASN A 47 4.25 12.18 -14.21
C ASN A 47 3.33 13.35 -14.59
N MET A 48 3.48 13.86 -15.81
CA MET A 48 2.79 15.06 -16.29
C MET A 48 3.08 16.30 -15.44
N TYR A 49 4.28 16.36 -14.87
CA TYR A 49 4.69 17.45 -13.98
C TYR A 49 4.70 18.82 -14.68
N ASP A 50 4.96 18.84 -15.99
CA ASP A 50 4.87 20.05 -16.84
C ASP A 50 3.46 20.66 -16.92
N GLU A 51 2.42 19.85 -16.79
CA GLU A 51 1.03 20.34 -16.76
C GLU A 51 0.74 21.03 -15.43
N LEU A 52 1.21 20.46 -14.33
CA LEU A 52 1.08 21.05 -12.99
C LEU A 52 1.77 22.42 -12.93
N GLU A 53 2.98 22.54 -13.48
CA GLU A 53 3.72 23.79 -13.55
C GLU A 53 3.04 24.84 -14.45
N ARG A 54 2.50 24.43 -15.61
CA ARG A 54 1.75 25.31 -16.52
C ARG A 54 0.53 25.95 -15.86
N HIS A 55 -0.10 25.27 -14.93
CA HIS A 55 -1.22 25.81 -14.14
C HIS A 55 -0.77 26.72 -12.99
N GLY A 56 0.52 26.99 -12.85
CA GLY A 56 1.09 27.85 -11.79
C GLY A 56 1.06 27.20 -10.41
N ASN A 57 0.74 25.93 -10.32
CA ASN A 57 0.70 25.21 -9.06
C ASN A 57 2.11 24.80 -8.63
N LYS A 58 2.50 25.20 -7.43
CA LYS A 58 3.71 24.69 -6.78
C LYS A 58 3.31 23.52 -5.89
N PHE A 59 3.87 22.36 -6.17
CA PHE A 59 3.61 21.17 -5.39
C PHE A 59 4.88 20.74 -4.65
N ASP A 60 4.79 20.71 -3.32
CA ASP A 60 5.90 20.29 -2.46
C ASP A 60 5.95 18.74 -2.40
N HIS A 61 6.50 18.16 -3.47
CA HIS A 61 6.67 16.72 -3.58
C HIS A 61 7.70 16.15 -2.58
N GLU A 62 8.64 16.97 -2.08
CA GLU A 62 9.61 16.54 -1.07
C GLU A 62 8.94 16.35 0.30
N SER A 63 8.09 17.27 0.70
CA SER A 63 7.32 17.13 1.94
C SER A 63 6.37 15.94 1.86
N LEU A 64 5.69 15.75 0.73
CA LEU A 64 4.82 14.60 0.53
C LEU A 64 5.63 13.28 0.54
N ALA A 65 6.81 13.24 -0.08
CA ALA A 65 7.70 12.07 -0.03
C ALA A 65 8.06 11.67 1.41
N LYS A 66 8.38 12.65 2.25
CA LYS A 66 8.67 12.43 3.67
C LYS A 66 7.44 11.92 4.44
N MET A 67 6.24 12.40 4.11
CA MET A 67 4.98 11.95 4.73
C MET A 67 4.64 10.51 4.31
N ILE A 68 4.79 10.21 3.03
CA ILE A 68 4.50 8.87 2.45
C ILE A 68 5.60 7.86 2.80
N GLY A 69 6.81 8.31 3.16
CA GLY A 69 7.96 7.43 3.38
C GLY A 69 8.47 6.76 2.11
N ALA A 70 8.23 7.36 0.96
CA ALA A 70 8.69 6.91 -0.35
C ALA A 70 9.13 8.11 -1.20
N PRO A 71 10.26 8.03 -1.91
CA PRO A 71 10.72 9.12 -2.74
C PRO A 71 9.77 9.40 -3.91
N ILE A 72 9.58 10.69 -4.22
CA ILE A 72 8.74 11.17 -5.32
C ILE A 72 9.64 11.92 -6.31
N ILE A 73 9.62 11.50 -7.55
CA ILE A 73 10.43 12.07 -8.62
C ILE A 73 9.50 12.69 -9.68
N PRO A 74 9.57 14.01 -9.89
CA PRO A 74 8.89 14.67 -10.99
C PRO A 74 9.35 14.12 -12.34
N THR A 75 8.41 13.75 -13.20
CA THR A 75 8.71 13.19 -14.53
C THR A 75 7.80 13.78 -15.60
N VAL A 76 8.32 13.82 -16.83
CA VAL A 76 7.53 14.11 -18.03
C VAL A 76 7.89 13.04 -19.06
N SER A 77 7.12 11.96 -19.10
CA SER A 77 7.41 10.79 -19.95
C SER A 77 7.55 11.14 -21.43
N LYS A 78 6.81 12.15 -21.90
CA LYS A 78 6.85 12.61 -23.30
C LYS A 78 8.21 13.18 -23.71
N THR A 79 8.93 13.83 -22.81
CA THR A 79 10.24 14.46 -23.05
C THR A 79 11.40 13.67 -22.49
N GLY A 80 11.14 12.70 -21.61
CA GLY A 80 12.16 11.97 -20.87
C GLY A 80 12.67 12.71 -19.63
N PHE A 81 12.12 13.89 -19.31
CA PHE A 81 12.52 14.62 -18.11
C PHE A 81 12.30 13.78 -16.84
N GLY A 82 13.29 13.77 -15.95
CA GLY A 82 13.27 13.08 -14.67
C GLY A 82 13.40 11.54 -14.73
N ILE A 83 13.50 10.94 -15.92
CA ILE A 83 13.56 9.48 -16.05
C ILE A 83 14.89 8.91 -15.52
N GLU A 84 16.00 9.57 -15.79
CA GLU A 84 17.31 9.15 -15.27
C GLU A 84 17.34 9.26 -13.74
N ASP A 85 16.82 10.36 -13.17
CA ASP A 85 16.71 10.54 -11.72
C ASP A 85 15.82 9.49 -11.08
N LEU A 86 14.70 9.13 -11.75
CA LEU A 86 13.81 8.07 -11.31
C LEU A 86 14.55 6.74 -11.18
N PHE A 87 15.29 6.32 -12.22
CA PHE A 87 16.03 5.05 -12.17
C PHE A 87 17.19 5.07 -11.16
N ASN A 88 17.91 6.18 -11.05
CA ASN A 88 18.94 6.34 -10.03
C ASN A 88 18.35 6.23 -8.62
N ARG A 89 17.13 6.75 -8.43
CA ARG A 89 16.43 6.66 -7.15
C ARG A 89 15.96 5.23 -6.86
N VAL A 90 15.48 4.51 -7.87
CA VAL A 90 15.11 3.08 -7.75
C VAL A 90 16.30 2.24 -7.29
N ILE A 91 17.49 2.48 -7.85
CA ILE A 91 18.73 1.77 -7.45
C ILE A 91 19.02 2.03 -5.97
N LYS A 92 18.98 3.29 -5.51
CA LYS A 92 19.21 3.64 -4.10
C LYS A 92 18.22 2.99 -3.16
N VAL A 93 16.94 2.89 -3.56
CA VAL A 93 15.91 2.21 -2.79
C VAL A 93 16.17 0.70 -2.73
N TYR A 94 16.59 0.11 -3.84
CA TYR A 94 16.96 -1.31 -3.89
C TYR A 94 18.16 -1.62 -2.99
N GLU A 95 19.18 -0.78 -2.98
CA GLU A 95 20.39 -0.88 -2.17
C GLU A 95 20.19 -0.47 -0.70
N GLU A 96 18.98 -0.07 -0.30
CA GLU A 96 18.63 0.40 1.06
C GLU A 96 19.36 1.69 1.48
N GLU A 97 19.82 2.48 0.53
CA GLU A 97 20.60 3.71 0.77
C GLU A 97 19.72 4.98 0.74
N ASP A 98 18.42 4.87 0.41
CA ASP A 98 17.55 6.04 0.30
C ASP A 98 17.09 6.55 1.68
N PRO A 99 17.38 7.81 2.02
CA PRO A 99 17.08 8.35 3.36
C PRO A 99 15.58 8.63 3.58
N VAL A 100 14.77 8.64 2.52
CA VAL A 100 13.33 8.92 2.59
C VAL A 100 12.54 7.66 2.93
N ILE A 101 13.04 6.48 2.52
CA ILE A 101 12.34 5.21 2.74
C ILE A 101 12.13 4.95 4.22
N ARG A 102 10.86 4.81 4.59
CA ARG A 102 10.44 4.45 5.94
C ARG A 102 9.21 3.55 5.88
N HIS A 103 9.15 2.60 6.80
CA HIS A 103 7.94 1.83 7.04
C HIS A 103 6.91 2.74 7.72
N ILE A 104 5.96 3.21 6.98
CA ILE A 104 4.82 3.96 7.51
C ILE A 104 3.55 3.13 7.38
N HIS A 105 2.57 3.47 8.20
CA HIS A 105 1.22 2.89 8.09
C HIS A 105 0.20 4.02 8.08
N ILE A 106 -0.78 3.90 7.21
CA ILE A 106 -1.93 4.79 7.21
C ILE A 106 -2.75 4.51 8.46
N ASN A 107 -3.10 5.56 9.18
CA ASN A 107 -3.98 5.45 10.35
C ASN A 107 -5.43 5.67 9.90
N TYR A 108 -6.22 4.61 9.97
CA TYR A 108 -7.64 4.61 9.57
C TYR A 108 -8.60 5.02 10.69
N GLY A 109 -8.09 5.53 11.82
CA GLY A 109 -8.87 5.85 13.00
C GLY A 109 -8.99 4.70 13.99
N GLU A 110 -9.30 5.04 15.24
CA GLU A 110 -9.17 4.12 16.39
C GLU A 110 -9.96 2.83 16.22
N SER A 111 -11.22 2.94 15.76
CA SER A 111 -12.11 1.79 15.60
C SER A 111 -11.63 0.79 14.55
N LEU A 112 -11.21 1.30 13.37
CA LEU A 112 -10.68 0.46 12.29
C LEU A 112 -9.32 -0.13 12.68
N GLU A 113 -8.43 0.65 13.29
CA GLU A 113 -7.11 0.19 13.74
C GLU A 113 -7.23 -0.94 14.77
N LYS A 114 -8.22 -0.88 15.66
CA LYS A 114 -8.50 -1.95 16.61
C LYS A 114 -8.93 -3.24 15.89
N GLY A 115 -9.83 -3.14 14.93
CA GLY A 115 -10.27 -4.27 14.10
C GLY A 115 -9.10 -4.89 13.31
N ILE A 116 -8.31 -4.04 12.64
CA ILE A 116 -7.10 -4.46 11.89
C ILE A 116 -6.13 -5.19 12.84
N SER A 117 -5.89 -4.65 14.04
CA SER A 117 -4.98 -5.25 15.01
C SER A 117 -5.45 -6.63 15.48
N ASN A 118 -6.75 -6.81 15.72
CA ASN A 118 -7.33 -8.07 16.16
C ASN A 118 -7.19 -9.15 15.08
N VAL A 119 -7.63 -8.86 13.86
CA VAL A 119 -7.48 -9.78 12.73
C VAL A 119 -6.00 -10.11 12.46
N ARG A 120 -5.11 -9.11 12.54
CA ARG A 120 -3.66 -9.30 12.37
C ARG A 120 -3.06 -10.23 13.43
N LYS A 121 -3.50 -10.14 14.68
CA LYS A 121 -3.06 -11.05 15.75
C LYS A 121 -3.50 -12.48 15.46
N THR A 122 -4.73 -12.67 15.03
CA THR A 122 -5.26 -13.99 14.68
C THR A 122 -4.50 -14.58 13.49
N LEU A 123 -4.22 -13.78 12.44
CA LEU A 123 -3.38 -14.19 11.32
C LEU A 123 -1.96 -14.61 11.76
N LYS A 124 -1.37 -13.94 12.74
CA LYS A 124 -0.04 -14.30 13.26
C LYS A 124 -0.02 -15.64 13.99
N ASN A 125 -1.08 -15.95 14.71
CA ASN A 125 -1.14 -17.10 15.60
C ASN A 125 -1.69 -18.36 14.94
N SER A 126 -2.48 -18.21 13.90
CA SER A 126 -3.27 -19.31 13.33
C SER A 126 -2.68 -19.89 12.05
N VAL A 127 -1.79 -19.15 11.36
CA VAL A 127 -1.41 -19.51 9.99
C VAL A 127 0.04 -19.16 9.69
N ASP A 128 0.70 -20.03 8.96
CA ASP A 128 2.02 -19.77 8.39
C ASP A 128 1.89 -18.97 7.09
N ILE A 129 1.78 -17.64 7.23
CA ILE A 129 1.71 -16.71 6.10
C ILE A 129 3.14 -16.35 5.68
N PRO A 130 3.46 -16.41 4.38
CA PRO A 130 4.77 -16.00 3.87
C PRO A 130 5.16 -14.61 4.38
N LYS A 131 6.43 -14.47 4.79
CA LYS A 131 6.96 -13.19 5.33
C LYS A 131 6.86 -12.03 4.33
N SER A 132 6.83 -12.34 3.05
CA SER A 132 6.65 -11.37 1.96
C SER A 132 5.25 -10.75 1.89
N LEU A 133 4.25 -11.35 2.57
CA LEU A 133 2.89 -10.81 2.59
C LEU A 133 2.65 -10.03 3.87
N SER A 134 2.31 -8.74 3.72
CA SER A 134 1.92 -7.89 4.84
C SER A 134 0.65 -8.41 5.51
N LYS A 135 0.79 -8.84 6.78
CA LYS A 135 -0.38 -9.28 7.57
C LYS A 135 -1.34 -8.13 7.86
N ARG A 136 -0.85 -6.88 7.85
CA ARG A 136 -1.69 -5.70 7.95
C ARG A 136 -2.56 -5.56 6.71
N TYR A 137 -1.97 -5.63 5.52
CA TYR A 137 -2.71 -5.60 4.26
C TYR A 137 -3.78 -6.69 4.19
N LEU A 138 -3.42 -7.94 4.51
CA LEU A 138 -4.37 -9.04 4.56
C LEU A 138 -5.53 -8.77 5.54
N SER A 139 -5.24 -8.15 6.69
CA SER A 139 -6.27 -7.81 7.69
C SER A 139 -7.24 -6.74 7.16
N ILE A 140 -6.71 -5.71 6.50
CA ILE A 140 -7.51 -4.65 5.89
C ILE A 140 -8.43 -5.25 4.81
N LYS A 141 -7.85 -6.03 3.89
CA LYS A 141 -8.59 -6.66 2.79
C LYS A 141 -9.65 -7.65 3.27
N LEU A 142 -9.38 -8.38 4.35
CA LEU A 142 -10.39 -9.24 4.97
C LEU A 142 -11.55 -8.43 5.55
N LEU A 143 -11.29 -7.31 6.22
CA LEU A 143 -12.33 -6.43 6.76
C LEU A 143 -13.14 -5.74 5.65
N GLU A 144 -12.51 -5.45 4.49
CA GLU A 144 -13.18 -4.94 3.29
C GLU A 144 -14.02 -6.01 2.56
N GLY A 145 -13.89 -7.29 2.92
CA GLY A 145 -14.60 -8.39 2.25
C GLY A 145 -14.03 -8.72 0.86
N ASP A 146 -12.72 -8.52 0.66
CA ASP A 146 -12.05 -8.81 -0.60
C ASP A 146 -12.08 -10.31 -0.92
N ARG A 147 -12.73 -10.67 -2.03
CA ARG A 147 -12.99 -12.07 -2.41
C ARG A 147 -11.72 -12.87 -2.74
N GLU A 148 -10.71 -12.21 -3.29
CA GLU A 148 -9.45 -12.88 -3.65
C GLU A 148 -8.68 -13.24 -2.38
N ILE A 149 -8.61 -12.33 -1.42
CA ILE A 149 -8.01 -12.58 -0.12
C ILE A 149 -8.78 -13.62 0.68
N GLU A 150 -10.11 -13.56 0.68
CA GLU A 150 -10.93 -14.61 1.31
C GLU A 150 -10.64 -15.99 0.72
N THR A 151 -10.55 -16.07 -0.61
CA THR A 151 -10.25 -17.33 -1.29
C THR A 151 -8.86 -17.83 -0.91
N PHE A 152 -7.87 -16.96 -0.85
CA PHE A 152 -6.52 -17.29 -0.40
C PHE A 152 -6.53 -17.80 1.05
N ILE A 153 -7.17 -17.08 1.98
CA ILE A 153 -7.22 -17.47 3.40
C ILE A 153 -7.93 -18.81 3.58
N LYS A 154 -9.00 -19.11 2.81
CA LYS A 154 -9.71 -20.42 2.84
C LYS A 154 -8.79 -21.61 2.55
N THR A 155 -7.69 -21.41 1.84
CA THR A 155 -6.72 -22.49 1.57
C THR A 155 -5.79 -22.78 2.74
N LEU A 156 -5.77 -21.92 3.75
CA LEU A 156 -4.84 -22.01 4.87
C LEU A 156 -5.44 -22.76 6.07
N PRO A 157 -4.63 -23.53 6.84
CA PRO A 157 -5.10 -24.16 8.05
C PRO A 157 -5.54 -23.08 9.07
N GLY A 158 -6.64 -23.31 9.78
CA GLY A 158 -7.16 -22.36 10.77
C GLY A 158 -7.95 -21.19 10.20
N ALA A 159 -8.31 -21.23 8.92
CA ALA A 159 -9.11 -20.21 8.25
C ALA A 159 -10.41 -19.84 8.99
N GLU A 160 -11.08 -20.84 9.57
CA GLU A 160 -12.35 -20.62 10.30
C GLU A 160 -12.20 -19.63 11.45
N THR A 161 -11.16 -19.74 12.26
CA THR A 161 -10.88 -18.80 13.36
C THR A 161 -10.61 -17.39 12.85
N ILE A 162 -9.95 -17.27 11.69
CA ILE A 162 -9.67 -15.98 11.07
C ILE A 162 -10.99 -15.32 10.60
N PHE A 163 -11.89 -16.08 9.96
CA PHE A 163 -13.16 -15.57 9.52
C PHE A 163 -14.07 -15.19 10.68
N GLN A 164 -14.13 -15.97 11.75
CA GLN A 164 -14.87 -15.64 12.97
C GLN A 164 -14.38 -14.31 13.58
N GLU A 165 -13.09 -14.10 13.68
CA GLU A 165 -12.54 -12.84 14.19
C GLU A 165 -12.82 -11.67 13.24
N ARG A 166 -12.69 -11.86 11.92
CA ARG A 166 -13.06 -10.88 10.90
C ARG A 166 -14.52 -10.46 11.06
N ASP A 167 -15.45 -11.42 11.08
CA ASP A 167 -16.89 -11.16 11.15
C ASP A 167 -17.27 -10.41 12.43
N ARG A 168 -16.66 -10.79 13.56
CA ARG A 168 -16.84 -10.08 14.83
C ARG A 168 -16.42 -8.62 14.74
N ASN A 169 -15.24 -8.35 14.16
CA ASN A 169 -14.72 -6.99 14.06
C ASN A 169 -15.49 -6.17 13.02
N THR A 170 -15.88 -6.75 11.89
CA THR A 170 -16.72 -6.09 10.88
C THR A 170 -18.05 -5.63 11.50
N ALA A 171 -18.75 -6.51 12.23
CA ALA A 171 -19.99 -6.15 12.89
C ALA A 171 -19.82 -5.03 13.93
N LEU A 172 -18.71 -5.00 14.65
CA LEU A 172 -18.41 -3.92 15.61
C LEU A 172 -18.15 -2.59 14.89
N ILE A 173 -17.40 -2.61 13.79
CA ILE A 173 -17.09 -1.42 12.99
C ILE A 173 -18.36 -0.84 12.36
N GLU A 174 -19.19 -1.69 11.74
CA GLU A 174 -20.46 -1.29 11.13
C GLU A 174 -21.40 -0.64 12.15
N LYS A 175 -21.46 -1.20 13.35
CA LYS A 175 -22.25 -0.62 14.43
C LYS A 175 -21.78 0.78 14.82
N LEU A 176 -20.46 0.96 14.97
CA LEU A 176 -19.89 2.27 15.34
C LEU A 176 -20.08 3.32 14.24
N LEU A 177 -19.98 2.92 12.96
CA LEU A 177 -20.20 3.83 11.83
C LEU A 177 -21.67 4.21 11.60
N GLN A 178 -22.62 3.51 12.22
CA GLN A 178 -24.04 3.86 12.16
C GLN A 178 -24.47 4.77 13.34
N GLU A 179 -23.64 4.88 14.37
CA GLU A 179 -23.90 5.70 15.56
C GLU A 179 -23.30 7.12 15.45
N ASP A 180 -22.43 7.37 14.42
CA ASP A 180 -21.86 8.67 14.05
C ASP A 180 -22.66 9.34 12.92
#